data_0c67e2cde844f4f163d55a67b1e10451
#
_entry.id   0c67e2cde844f4f163d55a67b1e10451
#
_cell.length_a   1.000
_cell.length_b   1.000
_cell.length_c   1.000
_cell.angle_alpha   90.00
_cell.angle_beta   90.00
_cell.angle_gamma   90.00
#
_symmetry.space_group_name_H-M   'P 1'
#
loop_
_entity.id
_entity.type
_entity.pdbx_description
1 polymer ?
#
loop_
_entity_poly.entity_id
_entity_poly.type
_entity_poly.pdbx_seq_one_letter_code
_entity_poly.pdbx_strand_id
1 'polypeptide(L)'
;MATAQEQKKEYQLVVFKIGDEEFGVDISQVREIVRLIEITYLPKAPAFIEGVVNLRGQIVAIIDLAKRLGIPSFPRGDNTRIIVIEIGENTVGMIVDSV
;
A
#
# COMPACT_ATOMS: atom_id res chain seq x y z
N MET A 1 16.55 -9.61 29.34
CA MET A 1 16.22 -11.01 28.99
C MET A 1 14.99 -11.02 28.10
N ALA A 2 15.08 -11.69 26.98
CA ALA A 2 13.89 -11.88 26.17
C ALA A 2 12.91 -12.74 26.96
N THR A 3 11.73 -12.26 27.12
CA THR A 3 10.68 -13.00 27.80
C THR A 3 10.03 -14.01 26.86
N ALA A 4 9.36 -14.99 27.41
CA ALA A 4 8.60 -15.92 26.61
C ALA A 4 7.51 -15.19 25.79
N GLN A 5 6.96 -14.12 26.31
CA GLN A 5 6.00 -13.33 25.57
C GLN A 5 6.59 -12.67 24.36
N GLU A 6 7.81 -12.15 24.49
CA GLU A 6 8.48 -11.54 23.35
C GLU A 6 8.76 -12.58 22.28
N GLN A 7 9.20 -13.76 22.68
CA GLN A 7 9.47 -14.83 21.74
C GLN A 7 8.20 -15.36 21.07
N LYS A 8 7.08 -15.24 21.76
CA LYS A 8 5.78 -15.66 21.25
C LYS A 8 5.03 -14.56 20.50
N LYS A 9 5.61 -13.37 20.48
CA LYS A 9 4.98 -12.26 19.78
C LYS A 9 4.85 -12.62 18.31
N GLU A 10 3.62 -12.58 17.84
CA GLU A 10 3.33 -12.88 16.45
C GLU A 10 3.28 -11.60 15.66
N TYR A 11 3.89 -11.66 14.48
CA TYR A 11 3.77 -10.59 13.52
C TYR A 11 2.80 -11.04 12.46
N GLN A 12 1.74 -10.27 12.28
CA GLN A 12 0.78 -10.52 11.24
C GLN A 12 1.09 -9.58 10.09
N LEU A 13 1.21 -10.16 8.92
CA LEU A 13 1.52 -9.41 7.71
C LEU A 13 0.37 -9.50 6.73
N VAL A 14 0.10 -8.40 6.07
CA VAL A 14 -0.71 -8.42 4.86
C VAL A 14 0.26 -8.67 3.72
N VAL A 15 0.12 -9.79 3.05
CA VAL A 15 0.99 -10.17 1.93
C VAL A 15 0.36 -9.69 0.63
N PHE A 16 1.15 -9.04 -0.19
CA PHE A 16 0.69 -8.55 -1.48
C PHE A 16 1.75 -8.83 -2.54
N LYS A 17 1.32 -8.73 -3.79
CA LYS A 17 2.20 -9.00 -4.92
C LYS A 17 2.38 -7.77 -5.79
N ILE A 18 3.58 -7.63 -6.30
CA ILE A 18 3.92 -6.69 -7.37
C ILE A 18 4.72 -7.48 -8.38
N GLY A 19 4.17 -7.64 -9.59
CA GLY A 19 4.77 -8.53 -10.58
C GLY A 19 4.84 -9.94 -10.02
N ASP A 20 6.00 -10.53 -10.08
CA ASP A 20 6.25 -11.89 -9.58
C ASP A 20 6.76 -11.92 -8.15
N GLU A 21 6.88 -10.78 -7.51
CA GLU A 21 7.46 -10.69 -6.17
C GLU A 21 6.37 -10.51 -5.12
N GLU A 22 6.61 -11.12 -3.96
CA GLU A 22 5.72 -10.97 -2.80
C GLU A 22 6.36 -10.08 -1.76
N PHE A 23 5.53 -9.29 -1.12
CA PHE A 23 5.93 -8.37 -0.07
C PHE A 23 4.95 -8.48 1.09
N GLY A 24 5.37 -8.01 2.23
CA GLY A 24 4.50 -7.96 3.40
C GLY A 24 4.52 -6.61 4.06
N VAL A 25 3.39 -6.21 4.60
CA VAL A 25 3.28 -5.02 5.43
C VAL A 25 2.62 -5.42 6.75
N ASP A 26 3.12 -4.83 7.84
CA ASP A 26 2.59 -5.13 9.17
C ASP A 26 1.09 -4.75 9.22
N ILE A 27 0.27 -5.70 9.64
CA ILE A 27 -1.17 -5.49 9.67
C ILE A 27 -1.56 -4.33 10.58
N SER A 28 -0.74 -4.02 11.58
CA SER A 28 -1.01 -2.90 12.47
C SER A 28 -0.94 -1.55 11.75
N GLN A 29 -0.26 -1.50 10.61
CA GLN A 29 -0.17 -0.29 9.80
C GLN A 29 -1.25 -0.21 8.73
N VAL A 30 -1.93 -1.31 8.46
CA VAL A 30 -2.96 -1.35 7.42
C VAL A 30 -4.26 -0.83 7.98
N ARG A 31 -4.77 0.23 7.36
CA ARG A 31 -6.07 0.78 7.74
C ARG A 31 -7.19 0.08 7.00
N GLU A 32 -7.02 -0.12 5.71
CA GLU A 32 -7.98 -0.83 4.89
C GLU A 32 -7.35 -1.20 3.55
N ILE A 33 -8.00 -2.10 2.85
CA ILE A 33 -7.62 -2.51 1.51
C ILE A 33 -8.82 -2.29 0.63
N VAL A 34 -8.67 -1.51 -0.42
CA VAL A 34 -9.78 -1.17 -1.30
C VAL A 34 -9.42 -1.53 -2.74
N ARG A 35 -10.45 -1.67 -3.56
CA ARG A 35 -10.26 -1.85 -4.99
C ARG A 35 -9.74 -0.57 -5.60
N LEU A 36 -9.19 -0.70 -6.80
CA LEU A 36 -8.75 0.47 -7.53
C LEU A 36 -9.95 1.38 -7.79
N ILE A 37 -9.83 2.62 -7.34
CA ILE A 37 -10.83 3.66 -7.53
C ILE A 37 -10.20 4.79 -8.34
N GLU A 38 -11.02 5.74 -8.77
CA GLU A 38 -10.52 6.85 -9.56
C GLU A 38 -9.50 7.66 -8.81
N ILE A 39 -8.36 7.88 -9.46
CA ILE A 39 -7.25 8.64 -8.90
C ILE A 39 -7.16 9.97 -9.63
N THR A 40 -7.14 11.06 -8.87
CA THR A 40 -6.93 12.38 -9.43
C THR A 40 -5.44 12.63 -9.58
N TYR A 41 -5.00 12.82 -10.80
CA TYR A 41 -3.59 13.05 -11.10
C TYR A 41 -3.09 14.37 -10.49
N LEU A 42 -1.88 14.34 -9.93
CA LEU A 42 -1.22 15.54 -9.40
C LEU A 42 -0.05 15.91 -10.32
N PRO A 43 -0.16 17.02 -11.06
CA PRO A 43 0.98 17.49 -11.85
C PRO A 43 2.11 17.92 -10.93
N LYS A 44 3.35 17.76 -11.39
CA LYS A 44 4.57 18.15 -10.67
C LYS A 44 4.89 17.32 -9.43
N ALA A 45 4.17 16.24 -9.19
CA ALA A 45 4.52 15.29 -8.14
C ALA A 45 5.63 14.36 -8.64
N PRO A 46 6.40 13.73 -7.73
CA PRO A 46 7.34 12.69 -8.14
C PRO A 46 6.64 11.57 -8.92
N ALA A 47 7.39 10.90 -9.79
CA ALA A 47 6.80 9.90 -10.69
C ALA A 47 6.10 8.76 -9.95
N PHE A 48 6.54 8.40 -8.74
CA PHE A 48 5.92 7.32 -7.97
C PHE A 48 4.62 7.74 -7.29
N ILE A 49 4.30 9.03 -7.24
CA ILE A 49 3.02 9.50 -6.73
C ILE A 49 2.05 9.55 -7.89
N GLU A 50 1.06 8.66 -7.84
CA GLU A 50 0.05 8.55 -8.90
C GLU A 50 -0.93 9.72 -8.86
N GLY A 51 -1.27 10.17 -7.65
CA GLY A 51 -2.24 11.22 -7.45
C GLY A 51 -2.88 11.11 -6.08
N VAL A 52 -4.12 11.52 -5.98
CA VAL A 52 -4.89 11.46 -4.74
C VAL A 52 -6.26 10.84 -5.00
N VAL A 53 -6.81 10.24 -3.95
CA VAL A 53 -8.18 9.75 -3.96
C VAL A 53 -8.92 10.35 -2.78
N ASN A 54 -10.24 10.41 -2.90
CA ASN A 54 -11.10 10.80 -1.79
C ASN A 54 -11.69 9.51 -1.21
N LEU A 55 -11.28 9.19 0.02
CA LEU A 55 -11.82 8.06 0.75
C LEU A 55 -12.65 8.60 1.91
N ARG A 56 -13.96 8.49 1.78
CA ARG A 56 -14.89 8.91 2.84
C ARG A 56 -14.64 10.34 3.32
N GLY A 57 -14.38 11.24 2.38
CA GLY A 57 -14.11 12.63 2.70
C GLY A 57 -12.68 12.96 3.09
N GLN A 58 -11.81 11.96 3.14
CA GLN A 58 -10.39 12.15 3.43
C GLN A 58 -9.59 12.05 2.14
N ILE A 59 -8.70 13.01 1.92
CA ILE A 59 -7.82 13.01 0.75
C ILE A 59 -6.59 12.18 1.10
N VAL A 60 -6.33 11.16 0.31
CA VAL A 60 -5.23 10.23 0.53
C VAL A 60 -4.32 10.22 -0.69
N ALA A 61 -3.03 10.44 -0.46
CA ALA A 61 -2.03 10.35 -1.53
C ALA A 61 -1.84 8.89 -1.91
N ILE A 62 -1.73 8.64 -3.21
CA ILE A 62 -1.59 7.29 -3.75
C ILE A 62 -0.20 7.14 -4.35
N ILE A 63 0.51 6.14 -3.87
CA ILE A 63 1.85 5.81 -4.33
C ILE A 63 1.77 4.56 -5.21
N ASP A 64 2.38 4.63 -6.39
CA ASP A 64 2.61 3.43 -7.20
C ASP A 64 3.86 2.76 -6.64
N LEU A 65 3.66 1.70 -5.86
CA LEU A 65 4.76 1.07 -5.15
C LEU A 65 5.78 0.44 -6.11
N ALA A 66 5.32 -0.09 -7.23
CA ALA A 66 6.23 -0.64 -8.22
C ALA A 66 7.19 0.42 -8.76
N LYS A 67 6.66 1.60 -9.07
CA LYS A 67 7.50 2.72 -9.52
C LYS A 67 8.46 3.16 -8.43
N ARG A 68 8.00 3.22 -7.20
CA ARG A 68 8.84 3.64 -6.08
C ARG A 68 10.00 2.69 -5.83
N LEU A 69 9.74 1.38 -6.00
CA LEU A 69 10.74 0.35 -5.81
C LEU A 69 11.55 0.07 -7.08
N GLY A 70 11.11 0.59 -8.21
CA GLY A 70 11.80 0.37 -9.49
C GLY A 70 11.69 -1.06 -9.99
N ILE A 71 10.56 -1.72 -9.75
CA ILE A 71 10.35 -3.10 -10.17
C ILE A 71 9.19 -3.20 -11.15
N PRO A 72 9.18 -4.24 -12.00
CA PRO A 72 8.07 -4.44 -12.93
C PRO A 72 6.78 -4.76 -12.21
N SER A 73 5.66 -4.33 -12.77
CA SER A 73 4.34 -4.66 -12.28
C SER A 73 3.49 -5.14 -13.45
N PHE A 74 2.42 -5.87 -13.13
CA PHE A 74 1.45 -6.28 -14.13
C PHE A 74 0.50 -5.12 -14.43
N PRO A 75 -0.18 -5.14 -15.58
CA PRO A 75 -1.19 -4.13 -15.87
C PRO A 75 -2.28 -4.10 -14.80
N ARG A 76 -2.79 -2.91 -14.53
CA ARG A 76 -3.87 -2.75 -13.56
C ARG A 76 -5.14 -3.40 -14.10
N GLY A 77 -5.86 -4.04 -13.22
CA GLY A 77 -7.09 -4.77 -13.57
C GLY A 77 -7.87 -5.15 -12.32
N ASP A 78 -8.65 -6.22 -12.45
CA ASP A 78 -9.57 -6.64 -11.40
C ASP A 78 -8.90 -7.01 -10.10
N ASN A 79 -7.64 -7.44 -10.13
CA ASN A 79 -6.91 -7.85 -8.94
C ASN A 79 -6.16 -6.69 -8.28
N THR A 80 -6.03 -5.57 -8.96
CA THR A 80 -5.32 -4.41 -8.43
C THR A 80 -6.00 -3.91 -7.16
N ARG A 81 -5.19 -3.58 -6.17
CA ARG A 81 -5.70 -3.09 -4.88
C ARG A 81 -4.91 -1.87 -4.44
N ILE A 82 -5.54 -1.09 -3.60
CA ILE A 82 -4.88 -0.01 -2.88
C ILE A 82 -4.87 -0.40 -1.42
N ILE A 83 -3.67 -0.54 -0.86
CA ILE A 83 -3.51 -0.78 0.57
C ILE A 83 -3.33 0.57 1.24
N VAL A 84 -4.29 0.96 2.05
CA VAL A 84 -4.24 2.23 2.78
C VAL A 84 -3.52 1.97 4.10
N ILE A 85 -2.41 2.65 4.29
CA ILE A 85 -1.57 2.47 5.47
C ILE A 85 -1.40 3.80 6.21
N GLU A 86 -1.06 3.68 7.48
CA GLU A 86 -0.72 4.82 8.30
C GLU A 86 0.75 4.77 8.66
N ILE A 87 1.47 5.84 8.37
CA ILE A 87 2.88 6.00 8.70
C ILE A 87 2.98 7.26 9.54
N GLY A 88 3.19 7.08 10.86
CA GLY A 88 3.14 8.22 11.77
C GLY A 88 1.77 8.87 11.73
N GLU A 89 1.71 10.13 11.40
CA GLU A 89 0.46 10.88 11.29
C GLU A 89 -0.09 10.92 9.87
N ASN A 90 0.60 10.30 8.93
CA ASN A 90 0.23 10.36 7.52
C ASN A 90 -0.49 9.10 7.08
N THR A 91 -1.50 9.27 6.25
CA THR A 91 -2.21 8.17 5.63
C THR A 91 -1.88 8.18 4.15
N VAL A 92 -1.41 7.06 3.63
CA VAL A 92 -1.10 6.93 2.21
C VAL A 92 -1.68 5.62 1.69
N GLY A 93 -1.95 5.60 0.40
CA GLY A 93 -2.38 4.38 -0.27
C GLY A 93 -1.28 3.87 -1.18
N MET A 94 -1.08 2.57 -1.21
CA MET A 94 -0.13 1.93 -2.09
C MET A 94 -0.86 1.09 -3.13
N ILE A 95 -0.58 1.33 -4.40
CA ILE A 95 -1.12 0.49 -5.46
C ILE A 95 -0.26 -0.75 -5.56
N VAL A 96 -0.91 -1.91 -5.49
CA VAL A 96 -0.26 -3.21 -5.63
C VAL A 96 -1.03 -4.05 -6.64
N ASP A 97 -0.37 -5.06 -7.20
CA ASP A 97 -0.98 -5.86 -8.27
C ASP A 97 -2.07 -6.79 -7.73
N SER A 98 -1.88 -7.30 -6.53
CA SER A 98 -2.89 -8.15 -5.87
C SER A 98 -2.59 -8.30 -4.39
N VAL A 99 -3.59 -8.70 -3.67
CA VAL A 99 -3.47 -9.01 -2.24
C VAL A 99 -4.01 -10.40 -1.98
#